data_4419da439043f5307f88259c414d8cc4
#
_entry.id   4419da439043f5307f88259c414d8cc4
#
_cell.length_a   1.000
_cell.length_b   1.000
_cell.length_c   1.000
_cell.angle_alpha   90.00
_cell.angle_beta   90.00
_cell.angle_gamma   90.00
#
_symmetry.space_group_name_H-M   'P 1'
#
loop_
_entity.id
_entity.type
_entity.pdbx_description
1 polymer ?
#
loop_
_entity_poly.entity_id
_entity_poly.type
_entity_poly.pdbx_seq_one_letter_code
_entity_poly.pdbx_strand_id
1 'polypeptide(L)'
;ADIEEFDITDAAATTAFIERYAPDAVIHCSAYTAVDRAEDDPALCERVNVDGARNIAAACEKIGAKMVYISTDYVFPGTGEQFYETDDPTGPLSVYGKTKLGGELAVRQLLQRYFIVRISWVFGKNGNNFVKTMLRLGKERDQVNVVCDQIGSPTYTADLAPLLCDMVMTEKYGIYHATN
;
A
#
# COMPACT_ATOMS: atom_id res chain seq x y z
N ALA A 1 -8.93 -4.09 -12.20
CA ALA A 1 -9.27 -5.44 -11.71
C ALA A 1 -9.61 -5.39 -10.24
N ASP A 2 -10.53 -6.23 -9.81
CA ASP A 2 -10.99 -6.34 -8.44
C ASP A 2 -11.13 -7.84 -8.08
N ILE A 3 -11.38 -8.14 -6.79
CA ILE A 3 -11.53 -9.51 -6.27
C ILE A 3 -12.63 -10.32 -7.00
N GLU A 4 -13.63 -9.65 -7.57
CA GLU A 4 -14.66 -10.28 -8.41
C GLU A 4 -14.10 -10.87 -9.70
N GLU A 5 -12.94 -10.39 -10.19
CA GLU A 5 -12.30 -10.87 -11.41
C GLU A 5 -11.27 -11.96 -11.10
N PHE A 6 -10.50 -11.80 -10.02
CA PHE A 6 -9.58 -12.82 -9.49
C PHE A 6 -9.13 -12.48 -8.06
N ASP A 7 -8.82 -13.51 -7.28
CA ASP A 7 -8.23 -13.38 -5.95
C ASP A 7 -6.70 -13.35 -6.06
N ILE A 8 -6.06 -12.27 -5.62
CA ILE A 8 -4.60 -12.11 -5.63
C ILE A 8 -3.88 -13.15 -4.77
N THR A 9 -4.57 -13.77 -3.81
CA THR A 9 -4.00 -14.83 -2.97
C THR A 9 -3.91 -16.19 -3.69
N ASP A 10 -4.60 -16.34 -4.83
CA ASP A 10 -4.45 -17.47 -5.74
C ASP A 10 -3.38 -17.17 -6.79
N ALA A 11 -2.21 -17.82 -6.66
CA ALA A 11 -1.08 -17.62 -7.55
C ALA A 11 -1.38 -17.99 -9.01
N ALA A 12 -2.18 -19.03 -9.24
CA ALA A 12 -2.52 -19.49 -10.58
C ALA A 12 -3.49 -18.52 -11.27
N ALA A 13 -4.54 -18.09 -10.55
CA ALA A 13 -5.49 -17.09 -11.04
C ALA A 13 -4.80 -15.75 -11.33
N THR A 14 -3.94 -15.29 -10.41
CA THR A 14 -3.16 -14.05 -10.57
C THR A 14 -2.28 -14.10 -11.81
N THR A 15 -1.52 -15.18 -11.97
CA THR A 15 -0.65 -15.36 -13.12
C THR A 15 -1.44 -15.38 -14.43
N ALA A 16 -2.51 -16.17 -14.50
CA ALA A 16 -3.35 -16.28 -15.69
C ALA A 16 -3.99 -14.94 -16.09
N PHE A 17 -4.45 -14.16 -15.08
CA PHE A 17 -5.02 -12.84 -15.32
C PHE A 17 -3.99 -11.87 -15.90
N ILE A 18 -2.82 -11.74 -15.28
CA ILE A 18 -1.77 -10.82 -15.71
C ILE A 18 -1.23 -11.22 -17.09
N GLU A 19 -0.99 -12.51 -17.34
CA GLU A 19 -0.56 -12.99 -18.65
C GLU A 19 -1.59 -12.71 -19.77
N ARG A 20 -2.87 -12.88 -19.47
CA ARG A 20 -3.95 -12.60 -20.43
C ARG A 20 -3.97 -11.15 -20.88
N TYR A 21 -3.76 -10.20 -19.97
CA TYR A 21 -3.76 -8.77 -20.29
C TYR A 21 -2.41 -8.26 -20.75
N ALA A 22 -1.31 -8.95 -20.39
CA ALA A 22 0.07 -8.62 -20.74
C ALA A 22 0.38 -7.12 -20.63
N PRO A 23 0.13 -6.48 -19.46
CA PRO A 23 0.36 -5.04 -19.28
C PRO A 23 1.85 -4.72 -19.22
N ASP A 24 2.24 -3.51 -19.66
CA ASP A 24 3.60 -2.99 -19.47
C ASP A 24 3.92 -2.65 -18.00
N ALA A 25 2.88 -2.34 -17.22
CA ALA A 25 3.01 -2.02 -15.81
C ALA A 25 1.77 -2.42 -15.02
N VAL A 26 1.96 -2.80 -13.75
CA VAL A 26 0.90 -3.09 -12.79
C VAL A 26 1.00 -2.12 -11.61
N ILE A 27 -0.06 -1.37 -11.33
CA ILE A 27 -0.19 -0.57 -10.11
C ILE A 27 -1.00 -1.38 -9.11
N HIS A 28 -0.30 -1.95 -8.11
CA HIS A 28 -0.89 -2.82 -7.10
C HIS A 28 -1.40 -2.01 -5.90
N CYS A 29 -2.71 -1.76 -5.89
CA CYS A 29 -3.39 -1.02 -4.83
C CYS A 29 -4.16 -1.92 -3.84
N SER A 30 -4.29 -3.22 -4.13
CA SER A 30 -5.02 -4.14 -3.25
C SER A 30 -4.23 -4.43 -1.99
N ALA A 31 -4.90 -4.35 -0.83
CA ALA A 31 -4.30 -4.68 0.45
C ALA A 31 -5.38 -4.92 1.51
N TYR A 32 -5.04 -5.67 2.54
CA TYR A 32 -5.78 -5.68 3.79
C TYR A 32 -5.39 -4.43 4.59
N THR A 33 -6.28 -3.45 4.69
CA THR A 33 -5.98 -2.11 5.23
C THR A 33 -6.64 -1.82 6.57
N ALA A 34 -7.44 -2.75 7.12
CA ALA A 34 -8.09 -2.58 8.41
C ALA A 34 -7.08 -2.87 9.54
N VAL A 35 -6.29 -1.86 9.92
CA VAL A 35 -5.14 -1.97 10.84
C VAL A 35 -5.50 -2.70 12.13
N ASP A 36 -6.57 -2.28 12.82
CA ASP A 36 -6.98 -2.87 14.10
C ASP A 36 -7.44 -4.33 13.93
N ARG A 37 -8.21 -4.61 12.86
CA ARG A 37 -8.68 -5.97 12.57
C ARG A 37 -7.56 -6.91 12.09
N ALA A 38 -6.45 -6.39 11.63
CA ALA A 38 -5.30 -7.20 11.29
C ALA A 38 -4.72 -7.94 12.50
N GLU A 39 -4.84 -7.35 13.70
CA GLU A 39 -4.44 -8.02 14.94
C GLU A 39 -5.34 -9.22 15.30
N ASP A 40 -6.62 -9.20 14.86
CA ASP A 40 -7.56 -10.30 15.09
C ASP A 40 -7.38 -11.44 14.07
N ASP A 41 -6.94 -11.16 12.84
CA ASP A 41 -6.70 -12.16 11.78
C ASP A 41 -5.38 -11.91 11.05
N PRO A 42 -4.24 -12.16 11.72
CA PRO A 42 -2.92 -12.01 11.12
C PRO A 42 -2.70 -12.88 9.87
N ALA A 43 -3.30 -14.07 9.86
CA ALA A 43 -3.12 -15.02 8.76
C ALA A 43 -3.79 -14.52 7.45
N LEU A 44 -4.97 -13.94 7.53
CA LEU A 44 -5.61 -13.32 6.38
C LEU A 44 -4.83 -12.09 5.91
N CYS A 45 -4.40 -11.25 6.86
CA CYS A 45 -3.60 -10.06 6.54
C CYS A 45 -2.29 -10.45 5.81
N GLU A 46 -1.60 -11.50 6.26
CA GLU A 46 -0.38 -12.01 5.62
C GLU A 46 -0.67 -12.55 4.21
N ARG A 47 -1.70 -13.38 4.05
CA ARG A 47 -2.07 -13.90 2.73
C ARG A 47 -2.33 -12.78 1.72
N VAL A 48 -3.06 -11.73 2.11
CA VAL A 48 -3.39 -10.64 1.20
C VAL A 48 -2.17 -9.74 0.95
N ASN A 49 -1.49 -9.29 2.00
CA ASN A 49 -0.45 -8.27 1.89
C ASN A 49 0.92 -8.84 1.46
N VAL A 50 1.23 -10.09 1.82
CA VAL A 50 2.52 -10.72 1.48
C VAL A 50 2.36 -11.66 0.28
N ASP A 51 1.48 -12.67 0.39
CA ASP A 51 1.37 -13.66 -0.69
C ASP A 51 0.71 -13.06 -1.93
N GLY A 52 -0.31 -12.21 -1.75
CA GLY A 52 -0.91 -11.47 -2.86
C GLY A 52 0.11 -10.58 -3.58
N ALA A 53 0.91 -9.81 -2.85
CA ALA A 53 1.98 -8.99 -3.42
C ALA A 53 3.05 -9.84 -4.14
N ARG A 54 3.43 -10.99 -3.53
CA ARG A 54 4.37 -11.94 -4.13
C ARG A 54 3.85 -12.52 -5.44
N ASN A 55 2.57 -12.91 -5.49
CA ASN A 55 1.94 -13.47 -6.68
C ASN A 55 1.91 -12.47 -7.84
N ILE A 56 1.55 -11.21 -7.55
CA ILE A 56 1.57 -10.12 -8.54
C ILE A 56 3.00 -9.88 -9.02
N ALA A 57 3.98 -9.79 -8.11
CA ALA A 57 5.37 -9.57 -8.47
C ALA A 57 5.94 -10.70 -9.34
N ALA A 58 5.65 -11.96 -8.99
CA ALA A 58 6.07 -13.11 -9.79
C ALA A 58 5.45 -13.12 -11.19
N ALA A 59 4.18 -12.75 -11.31
CA ALA A 59 3.51 -12.62 -12.61
C ALA A 59 4.09 -11.47 -13.44
N CYS A 60 4.39 -10.32 -12.81
CA CYS A 60 5.06 -9.19 -13.47
C CYS A 60 6.45 -9.59 -13.99
N GLU A 61 7.26 -10.29 -13.19
CA GLU A 61 8.59 -10.76 -13.59
C GLU A 61 8.49 -11.67 -14.83
N LYS A 62 7.52 -12.59 -14.82
CA LYS A 62 7.31 -13.54 -15.92
C LYS A 62 7.04 -12.88 -17.27
N ILE A 63 6.32 -11.76 -17.29
CA ILE A 63 5.99 -11.01 -18.51
C ILE A 63 6.88 -9.79 -18.75
N GLY A 64 7.83 -9.50 -17.86
CA GLY A 64 8.70 -8.32 -17.94
C GLY A 64 8.00 -6.99 -17.63
N ALA A 65 6.88 -7.00 -16.90
CA ALA A 65 6.16 -5.79 -16.54
C ALA A 65 6.83 -5.04 -15.39
N LYS A 66 6.64 -3.72 -15.31
CA LYS A 66 6.96 -2.92 -14.13
C LYS A 66 5.90 -3.13 -13.05
N MET A 67 6.26 -2.94 -11.77
CA MET A 67 5.29 -2.96 -10.68
C MET A 67 5.41 -1.72 -9.81
N VAL A 68 4.29 -1.05 -9.54
CA VAL A 68 4.13 -0.09 -8.46
C VAL A 68 3.44 -0.80 -7.30
N TYR A 69 4.08 -0.86 -6.15
CA TYR A 69 3.54 -1.40 -4.91
C TYR A 69 3.23 -0.26 -3.95
N ILE A 70 1.96 -0.09 -3.61
CA ILE A 70 1.55 0.90 -2.61
C ILE A 70 1.83 0.33 -1.22
N SER A 71 2.76 0.96 -0.50
CA SER A 71 3.14 0.63 0.87
C SER A 71 2.67 1.71 1.84
N THR A 72 3.21 1.74 3.05
CA THR A 72 2.73 2.57 4.16
C THR A 72 3.90 3.04 5.03
N ASP A 73 3.70 4.12 5.76
CA ASP A 73 4.54 4.59 6.86
C ASP A 73 4.58 3.63 8.05
N TYR A 74 3.57 2.76 8.23
CA TYR A 74 3.53 1.72 9.27
C TYR A 74 4.68 0.69 9.18
N VAL A 75 5.50 0.72 8.14
CA VAL A 75 6.73 -0.07 8.07
C VAL A 75 7.82 0.43 9.01
N PHE A 76 7.67 1.66 9.53
CA PHE A 76 8.57 2.25 10.53
C PHE A 76 8.06 2.05 11.96
N PRO A 77 8.93 2.14 12.97
CA PRO A 77 8.54 1.98 14.37
C PRO A 77 7.71 3.14 14.94
N GLY A 78 7.64 4.29 14.24
CA GLY A 78 6.90 5.47 14.69
C GLY A 78 7.51 6.13 15.94
N THR A 79 8.81 6.04 16.13
CA THR A 79 9.54 6.62 17.26
C THR A 79 10.30 7.88 16.85
N GLY A 80 10.36 8.85 17.78
CA GLY A 80 11.07 10.11 17.52
C GLY A 80 10.21 11.19 16.86
N GLU A 81 10.83 12.34 16.59
CA GLU A 81 10.16 13.52 16.04
C GLU A 81 10.70 13.89 14.63
N GLN A 82 11.63 13.09 14.12
CA GLN A 82 12.26 13.33 12.81
C GLN A 82 11.47 12.60 11.71
N PHE A 83 11.49 13.15 10.51
CA PHE A 83 10.98 12.46 9.35
C PHE A 83 11.84 11.24 9.02
N TYR A 84 11.19 10.16 8.62
CA TYR A 84 11.88 8.98 8.12
C TYR A 84 12.28 9.17 6.65
N GLU A 85 13.50 8.82 6.32
CA GLU A 85 13.99 8.73 4.95
C GLU A 85 13.71 7.32 4.37
N THR A 86 13.84 7.18 3.05
CA THR A 86 13.51 5.92 2.37
C THR A 86 14.41 4.75 2.75
N ASP A 87 15.64 5.03 3.18
CA ASP A 87 16.69 4.08 3.59
C ASP A 87 16.80 3.92 5.10
N ASP A 88 15.99 4.63 5.89
CA ASP A 88 15.96 4.44 7.33
C ASP A 88 15.53 3.01 7.71
N PRO A 89 16.04 2.49 8.83
CA PRO A 89 15.69 1.16 9.31
C PRO A 89 14.19 1.02 9.54
N THR A 90 13.59 0.02 8.92
CA THR A 90 12.20 -0.37 9.18
C THR A 90 12.08 -1.14 10.49
N GLY A 91 10.92 -1.04 11.17
CA GLY A 91 10.67 -1.71 12.44
C GLY A 91 9.18 -1.72 12.78
N PRO A 92 8.31 -2.32 11.94
CA PRO A 92 6.86 -2.26 12.11
C PRO A 92 6.43 -2.91 13.43
N LEU A 93 5.51 -2.27 14.14
CA LEU A 93 4.98 -2.75 15.40
C LEU A 93 3.71 -3.60 15.19
N SER A 94 2.80 -3.14 14.34
CA SER A 94 1.51 -3.79 14.07
C SER A 94 1.63 -4.94 13.07
N VAL A 95 0.66 -5.86 13.09
CA VAL A 95 0.50 -6.92 12.07
C VAL A 95 0.37 -6.32 10.68
N TYR A 96 -0.43 -5.25 10.53
CA TYR A 96 -0.56 -4.53 9.26
C TYR A 96 0.80 -4.06 8.74
N GLY A 97 1.56 -3.33 9.56
CA GLY A 97 2.89 -2.84 9.17
C GLY A 97 3.87 -3.96 8.81
N LYS A 98 3.89 -5.05 9.61
CA LYS A 98 4.73 -6.23 9.35
C LYS A 98 4.40 -6.90 8.02
N THR A 99 3.12 -7.08 7.73
CA THR A 99 2.68 -7.72 6.48
C THR A 99 2.89 -6.80 5.27
N LYS A 100 2.71 -5.47 5.40
CA LYS A 100 3.06 -4.52 4.34
C LYS A 100 4.55 -4.52 4.03
N LEU A 101 5.40 -4.55 5.05
CA LEU A 101 6.86 -4.71 4.87
C LEU A 101 7.20 -6.06 4.23
N GLY A 102 6.52 -7.14 4.62
CA GLY A 102 6.66 -8.45 3.98
C GLY A 102 6.38 -8.40 2.48
N GLY A 103 5.35 -7.63 2.06
CA GLY A 103 5.05 -7.34 0.66
C GLY A 103 6.16 -6.56 -0.04
N GLU A 104 6.73 -5.51 0.58
CA GLU A 104 7.90 -4.79 0.03
C GLU A 104 9.07 -5.74 -0.23
N LEU A 105 9.37 -6.60 0.75
CA LEU A 105 10.47 -7.56 0.64
C LEU A 105 10.22 -8.58 -0.48
N ALA A 106 8.99 -9.08 -0.63
CA ALA A 106 8.63 -9.99 -1.71
C ALA A 106 8.79 -9.34 -3.09
N VAL A 107 8.34 -8.09 -3.25
CA VAL A 107 8.51 -7.32 -4.50
C VAL A 107 9.99 -7.13 -4.82
N ARG A 108 10.81 -6.69 -3.85
CA ARG A 108 12.25 -6.46 -4.03
C ARG A 108 13.03 -7.74 -4.34
N GLN A 109 12.59 -8.87 -3.81
CA GLN A 109 13.22 -10.17 -4.06
C GLN A 109 12.99 -10.65 -5.50
N LEU A 110 11.82 -10.38 -6.06
CA LEU A 110 11.38 -10.94 -7.34
C LEU A 110 11.59 -9.99 -8.52
N LEU A 111 11.56 -8.66 -8.29
CA LEU A 111 11.59 -7.67 -9.37
C LEU A 111 12.79 -6.75 -9.25
N GLN A 112 13.34 -6.34 -10.41
CA GLN A 112 14.26 -5.20 -10.52
C GLN A 112 13.52 -3.92 -10.95
N ARG A 113 12.42 -4.06 -11.68
CA ARG A 113 11.64 -2.98 -12.28
C ARG A 113 10.44 -2.64 -11.38
N TYR A 114 10.71 -2.12 -10.17
CA TYR A 114 9.67 -1.82 -9.19
C TYR A 114 9.75 -0.38 -8.67
N PHE A 115 8.59 0.13 -8.26
CA PHE A 115 8.43 1.32 -7.45
C PHE A 115 7.67 0.91 -6.18
N ILE A 116 8.29 1.04 -5.01
CA ILE A 116 7.61 0.91 -3.73
C ILE A 116 7.29 2.31 -3.25
N VAL A 117 6.01 2.63 -3.10
CA VAL A 117 5.55 3.97 -2.74
C VAL A 117 4.89 3.90 -1.37
N ARG A 118 5.58 4.41 -0.35
CA ARG A 118 5.08 4.50 1.02
C ARG A 118 4.26 5.78 1.15
N ILE A 119 3.03 5.63 1.59
CA ILE A 119 2.05 6.69 1.79
C ILE A 119 1.50 6.65 3.20
N SER A 120 0.91 7.75 3.66
CA SER A 120 0.27 7.84 4.98
C SER A 120 -1.03 8.62 4.91
N TRP A 121 -1.95 8.34 5.82
CA TRP A 121 -3.19 9.08 6.04
C TRP A 121 -3.95 9.41 4.75
N VAL A 122 -4.20 8.40 3.94
CA VAL A 122 -4.82 8.53 2.62
C VAL A 122 -6.25 9.05 2.74
N PHE A 123 -6.55 10.09 1.99
CA PHE A 123 -7.89 10.65 1.90
C PHE A 123 -8.26 11.03 0.47
N GLY A 124 -9.56 11.09 0.21
CA GLY A 124 -10.06 11.45 -1.11
C GLY A 124 -11.57 11.51 -1.19
N LYS A 125 -12.06 11.82 -2.38
CA LYS A 125 -13.50 11.95 -2.66
C LYS A 125 -14.24 10.62 -2.47
N ASN A 126 -13.63 9.50 -2.84
CA ASN A 126 -14.24 8.18 -2.80
C ASN A 126 -13.85 7.43 -1.53
N GLY A 127 -14.62 6.40 -1.18
CA GLY A 127 -14.37 5.56 0.00
C GLY A 127 -14.54 6.28 1.34
N ASN A 128 -14.31 5.56 2.42
CA ASN A 128 -14.27 6.08 3.78
C ASN A 128 -12.86 6.56 4.11
N ASN A 129 -12.76 7.70 4.81
CA ASN A 129 -11.49 8.23 5.28
C ASN A 129 -11.70 9.13 6.51
N PHE A 130 -10.61 9.47 7.18
CA PHE A 130 -10.62 10.29 8.40
C PHE A 130 -11.33 11.63 8.19
N VAL A 131 -11.04 12.34 7.10
CA VAL A 131 -11.64 13.67 6.82
C VAL A 131 -13.17 13.59 6.75
N LYS A 132 -13.70 12.62 5.99
CA LYS A 132 -15.16 12.41 5.90
C LYS A 132 -15.77 11.99 7.24
N THR A 133 -15.05 11.15 8.00
CA THR A 133 -15.50 10.73 9.32
C THR A 133 -15.60 11.93 10.26
N MET A 134 -14.59 12.81 10.29
CA MET A 134 -14.62 14.02 11.12
C MET A 134 -15.71 14.98 10.69
N LEU A 135 -15.91 15.18 9.39
CA LEU A 135 -17.00 16.02 8.87
C LEU A 135 -18.39 15.49 9.26
N ARG A 136 -18.59 14.17 9.25
CA ARG A 136 -19.83 13.54 9.68
C ARG A 136 -20.02 13.67 11.19
N LEU A 137 -19.02 13.29 11.98
CA LEU A 137 -19.11 13.35 13.45
C LEU A 137 -19.29 14.77 13.96
N GLY A 138 -18.65 15.77 13.35
CA GLY A 138 -18.81 17.16 13.72
C GLY A 138 -20.22 17.74 13.45
N LYS A 139 -21.01 17.07 12.57
CA LYS A 139 -22.43 17.40 12.38
C LYS A 139 -23.37 16.67 13.34
N GLU A 140 -22.95 15.51 13.84
CA GLU A 140 -23.79 14.61 14.64
C GLU A 140 -23.55 14.73 16.15
N ARG A 141 -22.42 15.34 16.57
CA ARG A 141 -21.96 15.35 17.97
C ARG A 141 -21.45 16.72 18.38
N ASP A 142 -21.74 17.11 19.61
CA ASP A 142 -21.22 18.36 20.20
C ASP A 142 -19.72 18.30 20.51
N GLN A 143 -19.19 17.07 20.70
CA GLN A 143 -17.78 16.85 21.02
C GLN A 143 -17.27 15.59 20.34
N VAL A 144 -16.06 15.66 19.80
CA VAL A 144 -15.34 14.53 19.20
C VAL A 144 -13.96 14.44 19.82
N ASN A 145 -13.62 13.27 20.38
CA ASN A 145 -12.28 12.99 20.86
C ASN A 145 -11.43 12.44 19.72
N VAL A 146 -10.26 13.03 19.53
CA VAL A 146 -9.30 12.63 18.48
C VAL A 146 -7.94 12.43 19.12
N VAL A 147 -7.22 11.38 18.69
CA VAL A 147 -5.83 11.14 19.05
C VAL A 147 -4.98 12.34 18.61
N CYS A 148 -4.12 12.86 19.46
CA CYS A 148 -3.35 14.09 19.20
C CYS A 148 -1.82 13.91 19.29
N ASP A 149 -1.34 12.70 19.55
CA ASP A 149 0.08 12.35 19.70
C ASP A 149 0.66 11.62 18.49
N GLN A 150 -0.11 11.51 17.40
CA GLN A 150 0.36 10.99 16.12
C GLN A 150 0.84 12.13 15.23
N ILE A 151 2.07 12.00 14.73
CA ILE A 151 2.68 12.92 13.77
C ILE A 151 2.76 12.20 12.42
N GLY A 152 2.28 12.84 11.36
CA GLY A 152 2.29 12.26 10.01
C GLY A 152 1.87 13.27 8.95
N SER A 153 2.00 12.89 7.69
CA SER A 153 1.60 13.70 6.54
C SER A 153 0.42 13.04 5.81
N PRO A 154 -0.65 13.78 5.52
CA PRO A 154 -1.77 13.23 4.76
C PRO A 154 -1.38 13.02 3.28
N THR A 155 -2.05 12.09 2.61
CA THR A 155 -1.89 11.84 1.17
C THR A 155 -3.22 12.02 0.45
N TYR A 156 -3.33 13.00 -0.44
CA TYR A 156 -4.52 13.22 -1.25
C TYR A 156 -4.48 12.32 -2.49
N THR A 157 -5.51 11.48 -2.67
CA THR A 157 -5.55 10.51 -3.77
C THR A 157 -5.56 11.13 -5.17
N ALA A 158 -6.09 12.37 -5.32
CA ALA A 158 -6.10 13.04 -6.62
C ALA A 158 -4.72 13.60 -7.02
N ASP A 159 -3.80 13.78 -6.06
CA ASP A 159 -2.40 14.13 -6.34
C ASP A 159 -1.56 12.85 -6.51
N LEU A 160 -1.84 11.82 -5.70
CA LEU A 160 -1.12 10.56 -5.77
C LEU A 160 -1.33 9.83 -7.10
N ALA A 161 -2.56 9.76 -7.61
CA ALA A 161 -2.86 8.97 -8.80
C ALA A 161 -2.09 9.44 -10.06
N PRO A 162 -2.03 10.74 -10.41
CA PRO A 162 -1.18 11.22 -11.50
C PRO A 162 0.30 10.91 -11.27
N LEU A 163 0.81 11.09 -10.04
CA LEU A 163 2.20 10.77 -9.70
C LEU A 163 2.54 9.30 -10.02
N LEU A 164 1.68 8.35 -9.63
CA LEU A 164 1.89 6.93 -9.92
C LEU A 164 1.90 6.66 -11.43
N CYS A 165 1.04 7.34 -12.20
CA CYS A 165 1.04 7.24 -13.66
C CYS A 165 2.33 7.80 -14.25
N ASP A 166 2.84 8.93 -13.74
CA ASP A 166 4.10 9.50 -14.22
C ASP A 166 5.29 8.60 -13.85
N MET A 167 5.29 8.00 -12.65
CA MET A 167 6.35 7.10 -12.21
C MET A 167 6.51 5.89 -13.14
N VAL A 168 5.43 5.24 -13.56
CA VAL A 168 5.50 4.06 -14.44
C VAL A 168 6.05 4.38 -15.83
N MET A 169 6.00 5.66 -16.25
CA MET A 169 6.60 6.12 -17.51
C MET A 169 8.11 6.29 -17.44
N THR A 170 8.71 6.13 -16.25
CA THR A 170 10.15 6.27 -16.02
C THR A 170 10.84 4.92 -15.79
N GLU A 171 12.18 4.96 -15.69
CA GLU A 171 13.04 3.84 -15.27
C GLU A 171 13.70 4.14 -13.89
N LYS A 172 13.15 5.09 -13.13
CA LYS A 172 13.68 5.49 -11.80
C LYS A 172 13.13 4.57 -10.73
N TYR A 173 13.53 3.30 -10.80
CA TYR A 173 13.09 2.26 -9.86
C TYR A 173 13.59 2.52 -8.45
N GLY A 174 12.89 2.02 -7.44
CA GLY A 174 13.30 2.13 -6.05
C GLY A 174 12.15 2.33 -5.07
N ILE A 175 12.50 2.81 -3.87
CA ILE A 175 11.57 3.10 -2.77
C ILE A 175 11.39 4.61 -2.67
N TYR A 176 10.15 5.04 -2.46
CA TYR A 176 9.75 6.44 -2.40
C TYR A 176 8.78 6.68 -1.26
N HIS A 177 8.82 7.88 -0.69
CA HIS A 177 7.74 8.42 0.12
C HIS A 177 6.92 9.38 -0.76
N ALA A 178 5.58 9.26 -0.70
CA ALA A 178 4.67 10.13 -1.43
C ALA A 178 3.55 10.60 -0.51
N THR A 179 3.68 11.81 -0.01
CA THR A 179 2.71 12.50 0.85
C THR A 179 2.59 13.96 0.43
N ASN A 180 1.51 14.63 0.84
CA ASN A 180 1.35 16.07 0.64
C ASN A 180 2.07 16.88 1.71
#